data_440341c766b389fa81a9481b76e6c8be
#
_entry.id   440341c766b389fa81a9481b76e6c8be
#
_cell.length_a   1.000
_cell.length_b   1.000
_cell.length_c   1.000
_cell.angle_alpha   90.00
_cell.angle_beta   90.00
_cell.angle_gamma   90.00
#
_symmetry.space_group_name_H-M   'P 1'
#
loop_
_entity.id
_entity.type
_entity.pdbx_description
1 polymer ?
#
loop_
_entity_poly.entity_id
_entity_poly.type
_entity_poly.pdbx_seq_one_letter_code
_entity_poly.pdbx_strand_id
1 'polypeptide(L)'
;MMQFKAITAQSAGRNAGWTASRRKALVGQAKGAHAMRRITTEPLTAEAFAPFGEVLENPAAPGRAYIDQALENRRAGAKPSLSFTRALPKSAPFASTTMERHEFSSQSFIPMEAGRWLVLVAPHGADGKPDMAKARAFLARPDQGVTYGANVWHHPSTVFDREARFAVFMWKDGTSADDEFVEVAPFELHLG
;
A
#
# COMPACT_ATOMS: atom_id res chain seq x y z
N MET A 1 28.61 -24.47 4.19
CA MET A 1 28.03 -25.52 3.33
C MET A 1 27.00 -26.26 4.18
N MET A 2 25.73 -25.79 4.20
CA MET A 2 24.64 -26.41 4.97
C MET A 2 23.58 -26.90 3.98
N GLN A 3 23.33 -28.22 4.05
CA GLN A 3 22.37 -28.93 3.19
C GLN A 3 20.94 -28.78 3.73
N PHE A 4 20.01 -28.40 2.88
CA PHE A 4 18.58 -28.47 3.15
C PHE A 4 18.08 -29.89 2.82
N LYS A 5 17.51 -30.60 3.81
CA LYS A 5 16.78 -31.85 3.62
C LYS A 5 15.33 -31.56 3.25
N ALA A 6 14.90 -32.07 2.10
CA ALA A 6 13.50 -32.14 1.70
C ALA A 6 12.79 -33.27 2.46
N ILE A 7 11.60 -32.97 3.00
CA ILE A 7 10.70 -33.95 3.62
C ILE A 7 9.53 -34.17 2.64
N THR A 8 9.51 -35.36 2.07
CA THR A 8 8.38 -35.90 1.29
C THR A 8 7.40 -36.62 2.23
N ALA A 9 6.13 -36.18 2.22
CA ALA A 9 5.04 -36.88 2.88
C ALA A 9 4.21 -37.67 1.86
N GLN A 10 4.19 -39.01 1.99
CA GLN A 10 3.28 -39.89 1.28
C GLN A 10 1.94 -39.97 2.04
N SER A 11 0.83 -39.74 1.34
CA SER A 11 -0.51 -40.01 1.85
C SER A 11 -1.05 -41.30 1.27
N ALA A 12 -1.37 -42.24 2.13
CA ALA A 12 -2.12 -43.45 1.80
C ALA A 12 -3.63 -43.21 1.87
N GLY A 13 -4.33 -43.63 0.82
CA GLY A 13 -5.77 -43.51 0.71
C GLY A 13 -6.54 -44.50 1.58
N ARG A 14 -7.78 -44.16 1.94
CA ARG A 14 -8.87 -45.08 2.24
C ARG A 14 -10.20 -44.55 1.74
N ASN A 15 -10.77 -45.31 0.82
CA ASN A 15 -12.16 -45.21 0.37
C ASN A 15 -13.13 -45.58 1.51
N ALA A 16 -14.14 -44.75 1.74
CA ALA A 16 -15.37 -45.17 2.38
C ALA A 16 -16.55 -44.47 1.69
N GLY A 17 -17.43 -45.27 1.13
CA GLY A 17 -18.62 -44.83 0.39
C GLY A 17 -19.62 -44.09 1.26
N TRP A 18 -20.27 -43.11 0.65
CA TRP A 18 -21.39 -42.42 1.23
C TRP A 18 -22.56 -42.38 0.25
N THR A 19 -23.68 -42.91 0.72
CA THR A 19 -25.00 -43.00 0.07
C THR A 19 -25.60 -41.63 -0.13
N ALA A 20 -26.22 -41.46 -1.30
CA ALA A 20 -26.99 -40.26 -1.67
C ALA A 20 -28.19 -40.03 -0.74
N SER A 21 -28.19 -38.96 0.03
CA SER A 21 -29.33 -38.43 0.73
C SER A 21 -29.72 -37.09 0.11
N ARG A 22 -31.04 -36.99 -0.16
CA ARG A 22 -31.73 -35.86 -0.83
C ARG A 22 -31.35 -34.51 -0.23
N ARG A 23 -30.65 -33.68 -0.97
CA ARG A 23 -30.51 -32.25 -0.64
C ARG A 23 -31.66 -31.47 -1.29
N LYS A 24 -32.52 -30.94 -0.44
CA LYS A 24 -33.40 -29.81 -0.80
C LYS A 24 -32.49 -28.66 -1.20
N ALA A 25 -32.66 -28.18 -2.43
CA ALA A 25 -32.00 -26.96 -2.91
C ALA A 25 -32.50 -25.77 -2.08
N LEU A 26 -31.72 -25.31 -1.14
CA LEU A 26 -31.81 -23.96 -0.62
C LEU A 26 -31.24 -23.06 -1.71
N VAL A 27 -32.12 -22.41 -2.44
CA VAL A 27 -31.81 -21.27 -3.28
C VAL A 27 -31.35 -20.16 -2.34
N GLY A 28 -30.07 -20.14 -2.03
CA GLY A 28 -29.43 -19.02 -1.36
C GLY A 28 -29.50 -17.83 -2.30
N GLN A 29 -30.21 -16.79 -1.87
CA GLN A 29 -30.21 -15.49 -2.52
C GLN A 29 -28.74 -15.09 -2.75
N ALA A 30 -28.35 -14.93 -4.01
CA ALA A 30 -27.10 -14.33 -4.39
C ALA A 30 -27.06 -12.94 -3.73
N LYS A 31 -26.22 -12.77 -2.66
CA LYS A 31 -25.84 -11.46 -2.17
C LYS A 31 -25.30 -10.71 -3.37
N GLY A 32 -25.97 -9.61 -3.74
CA GLY A 32 -25.66 -8.83 -4.91
C GLY A 32 -24.15 -8.63 -5.05
N ALA A 33 -23.59 -8.98 -6.19
CA ALA A 33 -22.23 -8.67 -6.53
C ALA A 33 -22.09 -7.14 -6.44
N HIS A 34 -21.54 -6.64 -5.35
CA HIS A 34 -21.19 -5.23 -5.26
C HIS A 34 -20.16 -5.00 -6.36
N ALA A 35 -20.51 -4.17 -7.32
CA ALA A 35 -19.59 -3.78 -8.37
C ALA A 35 -18.28 -3.30 -7.68
N MET A 36 -17.16 -3.86 -8.13
CA MET A 36 -15.85 -3.48 -7.60
C MET A 36 -15.65 -1.98 -7.73
N ARG A 37 -15.28 -1.33 -6.63
CA ARG A 37 -15.09 0.13 -6.62
C ARG A 37 -13.98 0.50 -7.58
N ARG A 38 -14.29 1.39 -8.51
CA ARG A 38 -13.29 2.00 -9.39
C ARG A 38 -12.71 3.26 -8.74
N ILE A 39 -11.39 3.34 -8.68
CA ILE A 39 -10.65 4.52 -8.25
C ILE A 39 -9.76 4.97 -9.43
N THR A 40 -9.90 6.21 -9.85
CA THR A 40 -9.11 6.77 -10.95
C THR A 40 -8.08 7.75 -10.38
N THR A 41 -6.86 7.71 -10.90
CA THR A 41 -5.81 8.61 -10.46
C THR A 41 -6.05 10.03 -10.94
N GLU A 42 -5.66 10.98 -10.10
CA GLU A 42 -5.54 12.42 -10.41
C GLU A 42 -4.07 12.86 -10.29
N PRO A 43 -3.66 13.99 -10.86
CA PRO A 43 -2.29 14.48 -10.68
C PRO A 43 -1.95 14.69 -9.20
N LEU A 44 -0.73 14.30 -8.80
CA LEU A 44 -0.24 14.59 -7.44
C LEU A 44 0.13 16.08 -7.34
N THR A 45 -0.53 16.80 -6.43
CA THR A 45 -0.20 18.19 -6.09
C THR A 45 -0.04 18.35 -4.59
N ALA A 46 0.78 19.31 -4.16
CA ALA A 46 0.99 19.59 -2.75
C ALA A 46 -0.32 19.93 -2.02
N GLU A 47 -1.19 20.74 -2.64
CA GLU A 47 -2.49 21.11 -2.08
C GLU A 47 -3.42 19.90 -1.88
N ALA A 48 -3.53 19.06 -2.91
CA ALA A 48 -4.42 17.90 -2.88
C ALA A 48 -3.96 16.82 -1.91
N PHE A 49 -2.64 16.71 -1.68
CA PHE A 49 -2.03 15.72 -0.79
C PHE A 49 -1.84 16.23 0.65
N ALA A 50 -1.93 17.54 0.91
CA ALA A 50 -1.69 18.15 2.23
C ALA A 50 -2.40 17.47 3.41
N PRO A 51 -3.63 16.91 3.30
CA PRO A 51 -4.28 16.19 4.41
C PRO A 51 -3.60 14.87 4.80
N PHE A 52 -2.70 14.36 3.97
CA PHE A 52 -2.07 13.04 4.11
C PHE A 52 -0.55 13.11 4.32
N GLY A 53 0.04 14.28 4.12
CA GLY A 53 1.48 14.44 4.22
C GLY A 53 2.03 15.55 3.36
N GLU A 54 3.22 15.36 2.85
CA GLU A 54 3.96 16.38 2.10
C GLU A 54 4.47 15.80 0.76
N VAL A 55 4.30 16.55 -0.33
CA VAL A 55 4.90 16.21 -1.63
C VAL A 55 6.35 16.67 -1.64
N LEU A 56 7.26 15.79 -2.04
CA LEU A 56 8.68 16.06 -2.13
C LEU A 56 9.04 16.44 -3.56
N GLU A 57 9.41 17.70 -3.76
CA GLU A 57 9.83 18.22 -5.07
C GLU A 57 11.18 18.95 -4.95
N ASN A 58 11.96 18.85 -6.01
CA ASN A 58 13.18 19.62 -6.09
C ASN A 58 12.87 21.12 -6.15
N PRO A 59 13.68 21.99 -5.52
CA PRO A 59 13.47 23.43 -5.64
C PRO A 59 13.57 23.87 -7.10
N ALA A 60 12.70 24.80 -7.50
CA ALA A 60 12.63 25.29 -8.89
C ALA A 60 13.90 26.06 -9.33
N ALA A 61 14.71 26.52 -8.39
CA ALA A 61 15.99 27.21 -8.62
C ALA A 61 17.10 26.53 -7.81
N PRO A 62 18.39 26.73 -8.19
CA PRO A 62 19.50 26.22 -7.40
C PRO A 62 19.39 26.68 -5.94
N GLY A 63 19.44 25.72 -5.01
CA GLY A 63 19.27 25.98 -3.58
C GLY A 63 18.93 24.73 -2.81
N ARG A 64 18.36 24.93 -1.61
CA ARG A 64 17.92 23.85 -0.72
C ARG A 64 16.46 24.10 -0.32
N ALA A 65 15.64 23.07 -0.45
CA ALA A 65 14.33 22.98 0.19
C ALA A 65 14.42 22.05 1.41
N TYR A 66 13.83 22.45 2.52
CA TYR A 66 13.66 21.59 3.69
C TYR A 66 12.28 20.95 3.61
N ILE A 67 12.28 19.62 3.70
CA ILE A 67 11.08 18.79 3.59
C ILE A 67 10.92 18.10 4.94
N ASP A 68 10.31 18.77 5.89
CA ASP A 68 10.26 18.34 7.28
C ASP A 68 8.88 18.54 7.96
N GLN A 69 7.91 19.08 7.26
CA GLN A 69 6.59 19.39 7.83
C GLN A 69 5.80 18.11 8.20
N ALA A 70 5.94 17.04 7.40
CA ALA A 70 5.28 15.77 7.65
C ALA A 70 6.18 14.75 8.33
N LEU A 71 7.46 15.07 8.61
CA LEU A 71 8.37 14.16 9.31
C LEU A 71 7.97 14.06 10.79
N GLU A 72 7.57 12.85 11.22
CA GLU A 72 7.09 12.62 12.57
C GLU A 72 7.54 11.26 13.10
N ASN A 73 7.89 11.23 14.39
CA ASN A 73 8.12 10.01 15.16
C ASN A 73 7.51 10.15 16.56
N ARG A 74 6.53 9.31 16.86
CA ARG A 74 5.79 9.27 18.15
C ARG A 74 6.38 8.27 19.14
N ARG A 75 7.48 7.59 18.81
CA ARG A 75 8.12 6.58 19.67
C ARG A 75 9.50 7.02 20.11
N ALA A 76 9.71 7.18 21.42
CA ALA A 76 10.99 7.64 21.98
C ALA A 76 12.18 6.73 21.63
N GLY A 77 11.94 5.41 21.49
CA GLY A 77 12.99 4.42 21.17
C GLY A 77 13.30 4.23 19.70
N ALA A 78 12.49 4.79 18.80
CA ALA A 78 12.71 4.62 17.37
C ALA A 78 13.83 5.55 16.86
N LYS A 79 14.63 5.04 15.92
CA LYS A 79 15.75 5.73 15.30
C LYS A 79 15.47 6.02 13.82
N PRO A 80 16.05 7.07 13.25
CA PRO A 80 16.01 7.30 11.80
C PRO A 80 16.52 6.06 11.05
N SER A 81 15.78 5.66 10.04
CA SER A 81 16.10 4.50 9.20
C SER A 81 16.00 4.91 7.73
N LEU A 82 17.08 4.75 7.01
CA LEU A 82 17.13 4.92 5.56
C LEU A 82 17.31 3.55 4.91
N SER A 83 16.46 3.22 3.97
CA SER A 83 16.54 1.98 3.20
C SER A 83 16.33 2.24 1.72
N PHE A 84 16.60 1.23 0.90
CA PHE A 84 16.35 1.29 -0.54
C PHE A 84 15.38 0.19 -0.92
N THR A 85 14.43 0.53 -1.77
CA THR A 85 13.49 -0.43 -2.34
C THR A 85 13.55 -0.41 -3.86
N ARG A 86 13.26 -1.55 -4.45
CA ARG A 86 13.15 -1.76 -5.89
C ARG A 86 11.79 -2.36 -6.20
N ALA A 87 11.03 -1.70 -7.06
CA ALA A 87 9.68 -2.13 -7.44
C ALA A 87 9.60 -2.39 -8.94
N LEU A 88 8.96 -3.51 -9.31
CA LEU A 88 8.67 -3.83 -10.71
C LEU A 88 7.34 -3.19 -11.14
N PRO A 89 7.22 -2.77 -12.41
CA PRO A 89 6.03 -2.09 -12.89
C PRO A 89 4.82 -3.02 -12.93
N LYS A 90 3.65 -2.46 -12.62
CA LYS A 90 2.35 -3.09 -12.81
C LYS A 90 1.63 -2.42 -13.99
N SER A 91 0.82 -3.21 -14.69
CA SER A 91 -0.11 -2.68 -15.69
C SER A 91 -1.39 -2.19 -15.00
N ALA A 92 -1.93 -1.06 -15.44
CA ALA A 92 -3.27 -0.61 -15.08
C ALA A 92 -4.26 -0.99 -16.21
N PRO A 93 -5.57 -1.26 -15.89
CA PRO A 93 -6.12 -1.30 -14.56
C PRO A 93 -5.66 -2.54 -13.77
N PHE A 94 -5.63 -2.45 -12.43
CA PHE A 94 -5.38 -3.59 -11.56
C PHE A 94 -6.25 -3.54 -10.30
N ALA A 95 -6.55 -4.72 -9.76
CA ALA A 95 -7.30 -4.85 -8.51
C ALA A 95 -6.36 -4.95 -7.30
N SER A 96 -6.80 -4.41 -6.18
CA SER A 96 -6.14 -4.55 -4.89
C SER A 96 -7.15 -4.65 -3.74
N THR A 97 -6.69 -5.20 -2.62
CA THR A 97 -7.44 -5.32 -1.36
C THR A 97 -6.63 -4.85 -0.16
N THR A 98 -5.44 -4.28 -0.37
CA THR A 98 -4.49 -4.02 0.71
C THR A 98 -4.31 -2.53 0.94
N MET A 99 -4.35 -2.12 2.21
CA MET A 99 -3.87 -0.83 2.69
C MET A 99 -2.92 -1.05 3.85
N GLU A 100 -1.99 -0.12 4.04
CA GLU A 100 -1.04 -0.13 5.16
C GLU A 100 -1.00 1.24 5.84
N ARG A 101 -0.56 1.26 7.09
CA ARG A 101 -0.15 2.49 7.79
C ARG A 101 1.02 2.23 8.71
N HIS A 102 1.69 3.30 9.05
CA HIS A 102 2.65 3.35 10.15
C HIS A 102 2.08 4.27 11.22
N GLU A 103 1.56 3.67 12.32
CA GLU A 103 0.80 4.41 13.31
C GLU A 103 1.65 5.49 14.01
N PHE A 104 2.92 5.21 14.21
CA PHE A 104 3.80 6.03 15.05
C PHE A 104 4.86 6.78 14.28
N SER A 105 5.05 6.53 13.01
CA SER A 105 6.07 7.23 12.23
C SER A 105 5.58 7.64 10.85
N SER A 106 6.12 8.73 10.36
CA SER A 106 6.03 9.09 8.94
C SER A 106 6.90 8.17 8.09
N GLN A 107 6.51 8.04 6.80
CA GLN A 107 7.30 7.31 5.82
C GLN A 107 7.46 8.14 4.55
N SER A 108 8.71 8.34 4.14
CA SER A 108 9.04 9.10 2.93
C SER A 108 9.52 8.18 1.82
N PHE A 109 8.98 8.35 0.62
CA PHE A 109 9.47 7.73 -0.60
C PHE A 109 10.11 8.80 -1.49
N ILE A 110 11.40 8.66 -1.74
CA ILE A 110 12.20 9.59 -2.55
C ILE A 110 12.63 8.84 -3.82
N PRO A 111 12.11 9.19 -5.01
CA PRO A 111 12.48 8.50 -6.24
C PRO A 111 13.95 8.77 -6.56
N MET A 112 14.73 7.70 -6.72
CA MET A 112 16.09 7.75 -7.23
C MET A 112 16.08 7.50 -8.75
N GLU A 113 15.22 6.60 -9.19
CA GLU A 113 14.97 6.27 -10.57
C GLU A 113 13.54 5.71 -10.66
N ALA A 114 12.64 6.40 -11.32
CA ALA A 114 11.24 5.98 -11.41
C ALA A 114 10.62 6.37 -12.75
N GLY A 115 9.55 5.67 -13.14
CA GLY A 115 8.50 6.14 -14.01
C GLY A 115 7.41 6.81 -13.17
N ARG A 116 6.18 6.89 -13.71
CA ARG A 116 5.02 7.30 -12.93
C ARG A 116 4.72 6.25 -11.86
N TRP A 117 4.19 6.68 -10.73
CA TRP A 117 3.88 5.76 -9.64
C TRP A 117 2.63 6.20 -8.87
N LEU A 118 2.03 5.25 -8.17
CA LEU A 118 0.78 5.43 -7.44
C LEU A 118 1.05 5.92 -6.02
N VAL A 119 0.33 6.97 -5.65
CA VAL A 119 0.14 7.42 -4.27
C VAL A 119 -1.35 7.31 -3.98
N LEU A 120 -1.78 6.23 -3.31
CA LEU A 120 -3.18 6.04 -2.94
C LEU A 120 -3.30 6.10 -1.42
N VAL A 121 -4.20 6.94 -0.95
CA VAL A 121 -4.42 7.22 0.48
C VAL A 121 -5.91 7.17 0.82
N ALA A 122 -6.21 6.91 2.08
CA ALA A 122 -7.58 6.98 2.60
C ALA A 122 -7.60 7.64 3.98
N PRO A 123 -8.60 8.45 4.30
CA PRO A 123 -8.81 8.92 5.66
C PRO A 123 -9.28 7.78 6.55
N HIS A 124 -9.22 7.98 7.87
CA HIS A 124 -9.79 7.05 8.82
C HIS A 124 -11.31 7.05 8.76
N GLY A 125 -11.91 5.88 8.74
CA GLY A 125 -13.33 5.67 9.04
C GLY A 125 -13.62 5.77 10.55
N ALA A 126 -14.89 5.70 10.92
CA ALA A 126 -15.31 5.75 12.31
C ALA A 126 -14.78 4.56 13.15
N ASP A 127 -14.43 3.47 12.52
CA ASP A 127 -13.83 2.26 13.14
C ASP A 127 -12.29 2.29 13.14
N GLY A 128 -11.67 3.39 12.70
CA GLY A 128 -10.23 3.56 12.58
C GLY A 128 -9.60 2.88 11.37
N LYS A 129 -10.38 2.12 10.59
CA LYS A 129 -9.92 1.51 9.32
C LYS A 129 -9.93 2.51 8.18
N PRO A 130 -9.30 2.20 7.02
CA PRO A 130 -9.32 3.11 5.88
C PRO A 130 -10.75 3.29 5.33
N ASP A 131 -11.22 4.52 5.26
CA ASP A 131 -12.48 4.88 4.59
C ASP A 131 -12.28 4.86 3.07
N MET A 132 -12.41 3.69 2.49
CA MET A 132 -12.23 3.52 1.04
C MET A 132 -13.25 4.31 0.22
N ALA A 133 -14.39 4.73 0.81
CA ALA A 133 -15.34 5.60 0.10
C ALA A 133 -14.77 7.01 -0.16
N LYS A 134 -13.79 7.43 0.63
CA LYS A 134 -13.09 8.71 0.49
C LYS A 134 -11.62 8.55 0.06
N ALA A 135 -11.23 7.34 -0.34
CA ALA A 135 -9.88 7.11 -0.85
C ALA A 135 -9.60 7.95 -2.09
N ARG A 136 -8.40 8.50 -2.14
CA ARG A 136 -7.87 9.26 -3.27
C ARG A 136 -6.64 8.58 -3.84
N ALA A 137 -6.55 8.56 -5.15
CA ALA A 137 -5.40 8.01 -5.87
C ALA A 137 -4.75 9.12 -6.68
N PHE A 138 -3.46 9.30 -6.49
CA PHE A 138 -2.67 10.26 -7.23
C PHE A 138 -1.66 9.54 -8.12
N LEU A 139 -1.43 10.10 -9.29
CA LEU A 139 -0.36 9.69 -10.20
C LEU A 139 0.81 10.64 -10.03
N ALA A 140 1.82 10.17 -9.34
CA ALA A 140 3.05 10.94 -9.14
C ALA A 140 3.93 10.91 -10.39
N ARG A 141 4.58 12.03 -10.69
CA ARG A 141 5.62 12.13 -11.72
C ARG A 141 6.90 11.42 -11.27
N PRO A 142 7.81 11.11 -12.22
CA PRO A 142 9.08 10.45 -11.91
C PRO A 142 9.98 11.18 -10.90
N ASP A 143 9.84 12.49 -10.78
CA ASP A 143 10.62 13.38 -9.93
C ASP A 143 9.91 13.80 -8.64
N GLN A 144 8.67 13.36 -8.43
CA GLN A 144 7.91 13.62 -7.23
C GLN A 144 8.04 12.47 -6.23
N GLY A 145 8.46 12.78 -5.00
CA GLY A 145 8.34 11.89 -3.85
C GLY A 145 7.18 12.31 -2.94
N VAL A 146 6.94 11.54 -1.89
CA VAL A 146 6.00 11.91 -0.83
C VAL A 146 6.54 11.54 0.53
N THR A 147 6.10 12.26 1.56
CA THR A 147 6.11 11.81 2.95
C THR A 147 4.67 11.60 3.38
N TYR A 148 4.29 10.35 3.65
CA TYR A 148 3.06 10.07 4.38
C TYR A 148 3.24 10.47 5.84
N GLY A 149 2.32 11.23 6.39
CA GLY A 149 2.31 11.53 7.83
C GLY A 149 2.13 10.27 8.66
N ALA A 150 2.51 10.32 9.93
CA ALA A 150 2.26 9.20 10.85
C ALA A 150 0.76 8.89 10.92
N ASN A 151 0.43 7.59 10.93
CA ASN A 151 -0.93 7.09 10.99
C ASN A 151 -1.79 7.31 9.72
N VAL A 152 -1.19 7.61 8.58
CA VAL A 152 -1.92 7.76 7.32
C VAL A 152 -2.08 6.42 6.61
N TRP A 153 -3.33 6.03 6.32
CA TRP A 153 -3.61 4.85 5.50
C TRP A 153 -3.19 5.10 4.05
N HIS A 154 -2.34 4.23 3.53
CA HIS A 154 -1.85 4.30 2.15
C HIS A 154 -1.72 2.89 1.53
N HIS A 155 -1.68 2.84 0.22
CA HIS A 155 -1.45 1.60 -0.53
C HIS A 155 0.06 1.35 -0.65
N PRO A 156 0.53 0.11 -0.52
CA PRO A 156 1.93 -0.24 -0.78
C PRO A 156 2.43 0.28 -2.12
N SER A 157 3.70 0.67 -2.19
CA SER A 157 4.27 1.32 -3.36
C SER A 157 3.99 0.53 -4.65
N THR A 158 3.40 1.18 -5.64
CA THR A 158 3.09 0.60 -6.95
C THR A 158 3.59 1.54 -8.04
N VAL A 159 4.35 0.99 -8.97
CA VAL A 159 4.99 1.77 -10.03
C VAL A 159 4.46 1.32 -11.39
N PHE A 160 4.51 2.25 -12.35
CA PHE A 160 4.09 2.05 -13.72
C PHE A 160 5.28 2.28 -14.66
N ASP A 161 5.05 2.12 -15.94
CA ASP A 161 5.96 2.42 -17.04
C ASP A 161 7.27 1.61 -17.04
N ARG A 162 8.00 1.60 -15.92
CA ARG A 162 9.30 0.91 -15.77
C ARG A 162 9.58 0.55 -14.31
N GLU A 163 10.60 -0.26 -14.09
CA GLU A 163 11.17 -0.51 -12.77
C GLU A 163 11.53 0.82 -12.09
N ALA A 164 11.29 0.87 -10.80
CA ALA A 164 11.62 2.04 -9.99
C ALA A 164 12.47 1.68 -8.77
N ARG A 165 13.26 2.64 -8.32
CA ARG A 165 14.09 2.59 -7.12
C ARG A 165 13.81 3.81 -6.28
N PHE A 166 13.54 3.58 -5.00
CA PHE A 166 13.29 4.64 -4.03
C PHE A 166 14.26 4.52 -2.86
N ALA A 167 14.73 5.67 -2.37
CA ALA A 167 15.17 5.78 -1.00
C ALA A 167 13.93 5.93 -0.12
N VAL A 168 13.85 5.14 0.96
CA VAL A 168 12.74 5.17 1.90
C VAL A 168 13.28 5.58 3.26
N PHE A 169 12.77 6.70 3.78
CA PHE A 169 13.11 7.20 5.11
C PHE A 169 11.93 7.02 6.04
N MET A 170 12.17 6.47 7.22
CA MET A 170 11.18 6.31 8.28
C MET A 170 11.85 6.16 9.64
N TRP A 171 11.09 5.84 10.70
CA TRP A 171 11.62 5.62 12.03
C TRP A 171 11.39 4.16 12.43
N LYS A 172 12.42 3.48 12.93
CA LYS A 172 12.35 2.06 13.32
C LYS A 172 12.91 1.85 14.72
N ASP A 173 12.26 0.98 15.50
CA ASP A 173 12.71 0.54 16.83
C ASP A 173 13.19 -0.93 16.83
N GLY A 174 13.28 -1.54 15.66
CA GLY A 174 13.68 -2.94 15.48
C GLY A 174 12.51 -3.93 15.59
N THR A 175 11.28 -3.46 15.79
CA THR A 175 10.07 -4.28 15.80
C THR A 175 9.21 -3.98 14.56
N SER A 176 8.15 -4.78 14.37
CA SER A 176 7.09 -4.52 13.36
C SER A 176 5.85 -3.85 13.96
N ALA A 177 5.93 -3.32 15.17
CA ALA A 177 4.77 -2.77 15.88
C ALA A 177 4.18 -1.50 15.23
N ASP A 178 4.95 -0.86 14.34
CA ASP A 178 4.51 0.30 13.56
C ASP A 178 3.84 -0.07 12.23
N ASP A 179 4.08 -1.28 11.75
CA ASP A 179 3.66 -1.72 10.43
C ASP A 179 2.28 -2.41 10.55
N GLU A 180 1.21 -1.76 10.13
CA GLU A 180 -0.14 -2.33 10.12
C GLU A 180 -0.66 -2.47 8.69
N PHE A 181 -1.05 -3.71 8.33
CA PHE A 181 -1.67 -4.04 7.06
C PHE A 181 -3.11 -4.47 7.29
N VAL A 182 -4.02 -4.00 6.45
CA VAL A 182 -5.43 -4.40 6.50
C VAL A 182 -5.95 -4.79 5.12
N GLU A 183 -6.88 -5.74 5.12
CA GLU A 183 -7.66 -6.04 3.92
C GLU A 183 -8.89 -5.14 3.87
N VAL A 184 -9.13 -4.56 2.70
CA VAL A 184 -10.31 -3.76 2.38
C VAL A 184 -11.14 -4.44 1.29
N ALA A 185 -12.38 -3.99 1.10
CA ALA A 185 -13.18 -4.46 -0.03
C ALA A 185 -12.40 -4.24 -1.35
N PRO A 186 -12.43 -5.20 -2.28
CA PRO A 186 -11.69 -5.09 -3.54
C PRO A 186 -12.03 -3.81 -4.29
N PHE A 187 -11.00 -3.15 -4.79
CA PHE A 187 -11.11 -1.98 -5.65
C PHE A 187 -10.24 -2.15 -6.90
N GLU A 188 -10.61 -1.46 -7.95
CA GLU A 188 -9.87 -1.44 -9.20
C GLU A 188 -9.30 -0.05 -9.43
N LEU A 189 -7.98 0.02 -9.64
CA LEU A 189 -7.28 1.26 -9.94
C LEU A 189 -7.17 1.48 -11.44
N HIS A 190 -7.48 2.68 -11.88
CA HIS A 190 -7.34 3.16 -13.24
C HIS A 190 -6.45 4.39 -13.29
N LEU A 191 -5.68 4.53 -14.36
CA LEU A 191 -4.95 5.78 -14.66
C LEU A 191 -5.91 6.78 -15.30
N GLY A 192 -5.90 8.01 -14.81
CA GLY A 192 -6.62 9.17 -15.36
C GLY A 192 -5.80 9.91 -16.40
#